data_48427d8ff2e386054621bd2fd96a42ed
#
_entry.id   48427d8ff2e386054621bd2fd96a42ed
#
_cell.length_a   1.000
_cell.length_b   1.000
_cell.length_c   1.000
_cell.angle_alpha   90.00
_cell.angle_beta   90.00
_cell.angle_gamma   90.00
#
_symmetry.space_group_name_H-M   'P 1'
#
loop_
_entity.id
_entity.type
_entity.pdbx_description
1 polymer ?
#
loop_
_entity_poly.entity_id
_entity_poly.type
_entity_poly.pdbx_seq_one_letter_code
_entity_poly.pdbx_strand_id
1 'polypeptide(L)' 'MNTDLLKGKIREHALTQEQLAAQIGLSLSRFNAKINGTGGAEFTLGEVRAIRKVLSLNSEQTDLIFFE' A
#
# COMPACT_ATOMS: atom_id res chain seq x y z
N MET A 1 8.60 3.96 -5.10
CA MET A 1 7.67 2.87 -4.73
C MET A 1 7.29 2.07 -5.96
N ASN A 2 7.21 0.77 -5.84
CA ASN A 2 6.75 -0.10 -6.94
C ASN A 2 5.24 -0.28 -6.86
N THR A 3 4.51 0.59 -7.52
CA THR A 3 3.05 0.62 -7.51
C THR A 3 2.44 -0.65 -8.13
N ASP A 4 3.03 -1.15 -9.20
CA ASP A 4 2.50 -2.35 -9.87
C ASP A 4 2.62 -3.58 -8.98
N LEU A 5 3.72 -3.72 -8.27
CA LEU A 5 3.91 -4.82 -7.34
C LEU A 5 2.92 -4.72 -6.17
N LEU A 6 2.70 -3.51 -5.64
CA LEU A 6 1.72 -3.31 -4.58
C LEU A 6 0.31 -3.68 -5.05
N LYS A 7 -0.09 -3.21 -6.22
CA LYS A 7 -1.41 -3.54 -6.79
C LYS A 7 -1.57 -5.04 -7.01
N GLY A 8 -0.51 -5.70 -7.46
CA GLY A 8 -0.50 -7.15 -7.61
C GLY A 8 -0.73 -7.89 -6.30
N LYS A 9 -0.08 -7.45 -5.23
CA LYS A 9 -0.25 -8.04 -3.90
C LYS A 9 -1.66 -7.83 -3.36
N ILE A 10 -2.25 -6.68 -3.60
CA ILE A 10 -3.65 -6.42 -3.23
C ILE A 10 -4.58 -7.42 -3.92
N ARG A 11 -4.38 -7.63 -5.22
CA ARG A 11 -5.19 -8.61 -5.99
C ARG A 11 -4.98 -10.04 -5.52
N GLU A 12 -3.74 -10.42 -5.18
CA GLU A 12 -3.46 -11.76 -4.65
C GLU A 12 -4.27 -12.06 -3.39
N HIS A 13 -4.56 -11.05 -2.59
CA HIS A 13 -5.34 -11.19 -1.38
C HIS A 13 -6.84 -10.98 -1.60
N ALA A 14 -7.28 -10.95 -2.87
CA ALA A 14 -8.67 -10.74 -3.24
C ALA A 14 -9.27 -9.46 -2.62
N LEU A 15 -8.44 -8.43 -2.46
CA LEU A 15 -8.87 -7.13 -1.93
C LEU A 15 -8.96 -6.11 -3.05
N THR A 16 -9.84 -5.12 -2.86
CA THR A 16 -9.82 -3.90 -3.65
C THR A 16 -8.95 -2.87 -2.95
N GLN A 17 -8.54 -1.84 -3.68
CA GLN A 17 -7.80 -0.72 -3.09
C GLN A 17 -8.64 -0.03 -2.00
N GLU A 18 -9.95 0.10 -2.22
CA GLU A 18 -10.86 0.68 -1.23
C GLU A 18 -10.88 -0.15 0.07
N GLN A 19 -10.92 -1.47 -0.05
CA GLN A 19 -10.91 -2.36 1.11
C GLN A 19 -9.59 -2.26 1.88
N LEU A 20 -8.46 -2.23 1.19
CA LEU A 20 -7.17 -2.06 1.85
C LEU A 20 -7.10 -0.69 2.53
N ALA A 21 -7.52 0.37 1.84
CA ALA A 21 -7.53 1.71 2.40
C ALA A 21 -8.33 1.75 3.71
N ALA A 22 -9.53 1.18 3.71
CA ALA A 22 -10.36 1.11 4.92
C ALA A 22 -9.65 0.38 6.07
N GLN A 23 -8.95 -0.71 5.77
CA GLN A 23 -8.25 -1.50 6.79
C GLN A 23 -7.06 -0.76 7.40
N ILE A 24 -6.46 0.17 6.69
CA ILE A 24 -5.34 0.97 7.21
C ILE A 24 -5.75 2.38 7.63
N GLY A 25 -7.06 2.65 7.67
CA GLY A 25 -7.59 3.90 8.19
C GLY A 25 -7.55 5.08 7.23
N LEU A 26 -7.51 4.82 5.93
CA LEU A 26 -7.50 5.87 4.90
C LEU A 26 -8.78 5.84 4.06
N SER A 27 -9.18 7.02 3.58
CA SER A 27 -10.17 7.10 2.51
C SER A 27 -9.55 6.61 1.20
N LEU A 28 -10.38 6.18 0.26
CA LEU A 28 -9.90 5.77 -1.06
C LEU A 28 -9.17 6.91 -1.76
N SER A 29 -9.68 8.13 -1.64
CA SER A 29 -9.06 9.32 -2.24
C SER A 29 -7.64 9.54 -1.71
N ARG A 30 -7.44 9.44 -0.40
CA ARG A 30 -6.12 9.60 0.22
C ARG A 30 -5.19 8.45 -0.14
N PHE A 31 -5.72 7.23 -0.17
CA PHE A 31 -4.95 6.06 -0.59
C PHE A 31 -4.46 6.22 -2.03
N ASN A 32 -5.34 6.63 -2.94
CA ASN A 32 -4.98 6.84 -4.34
C ASN A 32 -3.91 7.93 -4.49
N ALA A 33 -4.03 9.02 -3.75
CA ALA A 33 -3.02 10.07 -3.78
C ALA A 33 -1.65 9.54 -3.36
N LYS A 34 -1.60 8.71 -2.33
CA LYS A 34 -0.35 8.13 -1.82
C LYS A 34 0.24 7.09 -2.75
N ILE A 35 -0.59 6.22 -3.33
CA ILE A 35 -0.10 5.18 -4.25
C ILE A 35 0.41 5.79 -5.56
N ASN A 36 -0.17 6.90 -5.99
CA ASN A 36 0.22 7.59 -7.22
C ASN A 36 1.27 8.69 -6.98
N GLY A 37 1.57 9.01 -5.74
CA GLY A 37 2.50 10.10 -5.41
C GLY A 37 1.97 11.48 -5.77
N THR A 38 0.67 11.65 -5.87
CA THR A 38 0.04 12.91 -6.27
C THR A 38 0.34 14.01 -5.25
N GLY A 39 0.87 15.14 -5.73
CA GLY A 39 1.20 16.26 -4.86
C GLY A 39 2.26 15.94 -3.80
N GLY A 40 3.10 14.94 -4.05
CA GLY A 40 4.12 14.52 -3.10
C GLY A 40 3.60 13.62 -1.99
N ALA A 41 2.35 13.14 -2.08
CA ALA A 41 1.80 12.26 -1.06
C ALA A 41 2.56 10.95 -0.98
N GLU A 42 2.85 10.50 0.24
CA GLU A 42 3.58 9.26 0.51
C GLU A 42 2.92 8.52 1.66
N PHE A 43 3.09 7.19 1.67
CA PHE A 43 2.68 6.42 2.84
C PHE A 43 3.61 6.72 4.02
N THR A 44 3.01 6.89 5.19
CA THR A 44 3.78 7.00 6.43
C THR A 44 4.35 5.63 6.81
N LEU A 45 5.34 5.62 7.69
CA LEU A 45 5.90 4.37 8.18
C LEU A 45 4.85 3.49 8.86
N GLY A 46 3.95 4.09 9.61
CA GLY A 46 2.84 3.37 10.25
C GLY A 46 1.90 2.75 9.23
N GLU A 47 1.62 3.46 8.14
CA GLU A 47 0.80 2.93 7.04
C GLU A 47 1.49 1.79 6.31
N VAL A 48 2.79 1.91 6.06
CA VAL A 48 3.58 0.83 5.47
C VAL A 48 3.51 -0.43 6.33
N ARG A 49 3.66 -0.28 7.64
CA ARG A 49 3.55 -1.40 8.59
C ARG A 49 2.16 -2.04 8.56
N ALA A 50 1.12 -1.23 8.48
CA ALA A 50 -0.25 -1.72 8.39
C ALA A 50 -0.49 -2.49 7.09
N ILE A 51 -0.03 -1.96 5.96
CA ILE A 51 -0.10 -2.64 4.66
C ILE A 51 0.66 -3.96 4.70
N ARG A 52 1.87 -3.95 5.25
CA ARG A 52 2.69 -5.15 5.41
C ARG A 52 1.93 -6.24 6.16
N LYS A 53 1.25 -5.87 7.23
CA LYS A 53 0.48 -6.81 8.04
C LYS A 53 -0.73 -7.37 7.28
N VAL A 54 -1.50 -6.49 6.65
CA VAL A 54 -2.71 -6.89 5.91
C VAL A 54 -2.37 -7.80 4.73
N LEU A 55 -1.30 -7.51 4.00
CA LEU A 55 -0.89 -8.26 2.83
C LEU A 55 0.12 -9.37 3.14
N SER A 56 0.44 -9.59 4.40
CA SER A 56 1.41 -10.61 4.83
C SER A 56 2.75 -10.52 4.10
N LEU A 57 3.25 -9.29 3.91
CA LEU A 57 4.51 -9.07 3.22
C LEU A 57 5.68 -9.40 4.13
N ASN A 58 6.71 -10.06 3.58
CA ASN A 58 7.97 -10.23 4.28
C ASN A 58 8.86 -8.97 4.09
N SER A 59 10.01 -8.95 4.74
CA SER A 59 10.92 -7.80 4.68
C SER A 59 11.39 -7.50 3.26
N GLU A 60 11.72 -8.54 2.49
CA GLU A 60 12.17 -8.38 1.10
C GLU A 60 11.07 -7.78 0.23
N GLN A 61 9.85 -8.28 0.34
CA GLN A 61 8.71 -7.76 -0.42
C GLN A 61 8.41 -6.31 -0.03
N THR A 62 8.47 -5.99 1.25
CA THR A 62 8.25 -4.63 1.75
C THR A 62 9.30 -3.68 1.16
N ASP A 63 10.56 -4.08 1.16
CA ASP A 63 11.65 -3.28 0.59
C ASP A 63 11.45 -3.06 -0.91
N LEU A 64 11.10 -4.11 -1.66
CA LEU A 64 10.87 -4.02 -3.09
C LEU A 64 9.72 -3.08 -3.44
N ILE A 65 8.67 -3.05 -2.63
CA ILE A 65 7.50 -2.21 -2.88
C ILE A 65 7.77 -0.76 -2.48
N PHE A 66 8.28 -0.53 -1.27
CA PHE A 66 8.28 0.80 -0.66
C PHE A 66 9.63 1.51 -0.65
N PHE A 67 10.74 0.79 -0.69
CA PHE A 67 12.06 1.36 -0.44
C PHE A 67 13.06 1.21 -1.60
N GLU A 68 12.56 0.84 -2.76
CA GLU A 68 13.38 0.79 -3.98
C GLU A 68 12.88 1.68 -5.08
#